data_072a36c957b796fd16077c7febf75a7a
#
_entry.id   072a36c957b796fd16077c7febf75a7a
#
_cell.length_a   1.000
_cell.length_b   1.000
_cell.length_c   1.000
_cell.angle_alpha   90.00
_cell.angle_beta   90.00
_cell.angle_gamma   90.00
#
_symmetry.space_group_name_H-M   'P 1'
#
loop_
_entity.id
_entity.type
_entity.pdbx_description
1 polymer ?
#
loop_
_entity_poly.entity_id
_entity_poly.type
_entity_poly.pdbx_seq_one_letter_code
_entity_poly.pdbx_strand_id
1 'polypeptide(L)'
;AGSGRKKKKSSFKRFLIAVALILVFLAAGLYVLVGKVYAEMNYEEIESVASSPMKEEGVTNILLIGNDSRENGEDGRSDAMILLSISNKTKKIYMTSLLRDMYVEIPGHKDNRLNAAYSYGGAELLMQTIEQNFDIHISRYVLVNFEAFANLVDAVGGVDLELTGKEVEYVNGYLVEYNILLGRPEGTDYFDDLSGGMVHLNGPQALAYCRNRY
;
A
#
# COMPACT_ATOMS: atom_id res chain seq x y z
N ALA A 1 44.44 -17.11 -52.90
CA ALA A 1 43.10 -16.62 -52.69
C ALA A 1 42.40 -17.51 -51.64
N GLY A 2 41.93 -16.92 -50.54
CA GLY A 2 41.02 -17.62 -49.64
C GLY A 2 41.42 -17.64 -48.19
N SER A 3 41.18 -16.53 -47.45
CA SER A 3 41.11 -16.59 -46.00
C SER A 3 40.47 -15.30 -45.46
N GLY A 4 39.16 -15.25 -45.43
CA GLY A 4 38.44 -14.05 -44.92
C GLY A 4 37.15 -14.31 -44.14
N ARG A 5 36.73 -15.57 -43.91
CA ARG A 5 35.36 -15.85 -43.41
C ARG A 5 35.23 -16.40 -41.97
N LYS A 6 36.30 -16.64 -41.21
CA LYS A 6 36.24 -17.26 -39.88
C LYS A 6 36.16 -16.28 -38.70
N LYS A 7 36.50 -15.02 -38.84
CA LYS A 7 36.52 -14.05 -37.71
C LYS A 7 35.16 -13.50 -37.28
N LYS A 8 34.17 -13.43 -38.17
CA LYS A 8 32.82 -12.85 -37.83
C LYS A 8 31.98 -13.73 -36.90
N LYS A 9 32.06 -15.06 -36.97
CA LYS A 9 31.28 -15.98 -36.12
C LYS A 9 31.72 -15.95 -34.64
N SER A 10 32.99 -15.72 -34.37
CA SER A 10 33.52 -15.66 -32.99
C SER A 10 33.10 -14.37 -32.26
N SER A 11 33.03 -13.24 -32.94
CA SER A 11 32.61 -11.95 -32.36
C SER A 11 31.13 -11.96 -31.99
N PHE A 12 30.26 -12.53 -32.83
CA PHE A 12 28.83 -12.65 -32.57
C PHE A 12 28.53 -13.58 -31.38
N LYS A 13 29.27 -14.70 -31.25
CA LYS A 13 29.14 -15.56 -30.05
C LYS A 13 29.54 -14.86 -28.78
N ARG A 14 30.62 -14.07 -28.80
CA ARG A 14 31.05 -13.28 -27.64
C ARG A 14 30.02 -12.19 -27.27
N PHE A 15 29.42 -11.58 -28.28
CA PHE A 15 28.33 -10.61 -28.06
C PHE A 15 27.10 -11.28 -27.40
N LEU A 16 26.66 -12.44 -27.89
CA LEU A 16 25.55 -13.19 -27.29
C LEU A 16 25.84 -13.62 -25.84
N ILE A 17 27.06 -14.05 -25.57
CA ILE A 17 27.48 -14.40 -24.19
C ILE A 17 27.44 -13.15 -23.29
N ALA A 18 27.91 -12.01 -23.77
CA ALA A 18 27.88 -10.76 -23.00
C ALA A 18 26.43 -10.33 -22.69
N VAL A 19 25.53 -10.40 -23.68
CA VAL A 19 24.11 -10.11 -23.48
C VAL A 19 23.47 -11.10 -22.49
N ALA A 20 23.78 -12.39 -22.60
CA ALA A 20 23.27 -13.40 -21.66
C ALA A 20 23.78 -13.13 -20.22
N LEU A 21 25.04 -12.75 -20.04
CA LEU A 21 25.59 -12.39 -18.73
C LEU A 21 24.89 -11.14 -18.15
N ILE A 22 24.65 -10.11 -18.97
CA ILE A 22 23.92 -8.91 -18.54
C ILE A 22 22.50 -9.28 -18.07
N LEU A 23 21.79 -10.11 -18.81
CA LEU A 23 20.46 -10.58 -18.42
C LEU A 23 20.46 -11.38 -17.12
N VAL A 24 21.46 -12.23 -16.91
CA VAL A 24 21.63 -12.98 -15.65
C VAL A 24 21.92 -12.01 -14.49
N PHE A 25 22.77 -11.00 -14.68
CA PHE A 25 23.03 -10.00 -13.66
C PHE A 25 21.80 -9.16 -13.33
N LEU A 26 21.01 -8.77 -14.33
CA LEU A 26 19.74 -8.05 -14.12
C LEU A 26 18.71 -8.91 -13.37
N ALA A 27 18.59 -10.20 -13.75
CA ALA A 27 17.71 -11.13 -13.06
C ALA A 27 18.14 -11.37 -11.59
N ALA A 28 19.44 -11.50 -11.33
CA ALA A 28 19.99 -11.63 -10.00
C ALA A 28 19.77 -10.35 -9.16
N GLY A 29 19.97 -9.18 -9.76
CA GLY A 29 19.69 -7.89 -9.12
C GLY A 29 18.21 -7.73 -8.74
N LEU A 30 17.31 -8.08 -9.66
CA LEU A 30 15.87 -8.09 -9.41
C LEU A 30 15.49 -9.09 -8.30
N TYR A 31 16.06 -10.28 -8.31
CA TYR A 31 15.83 -11.30 -7.27
C TYR A 31 16.26 -10.81 -5.89
N VAL A 32 17.42 -10.16 -5.77
CA VAL A 32 17.91 -9.58 -4.51
C VAL A 32 17.01 -8.43 -4.05
N LEU A 33 16.55 -7.59 -4.98
CA LEU A 33 15.65 -6.46 -4.68
C LEU A 33 14.30 -6.97 -4.17
N VAL A 34 13.72 -7.95 -4.86
CA VAL A 34 12.47 -8.59 -4.42
C VAL A 34 12.65 -9.29 -3.07
N GLY A 35 13.77 -9.99 -2.86
CA GLY A 35 14.10 -10.64 -1.59
C GLY A 35 14.22 -9.67 -0.42
N LYS A 36 14.79 -8.47 -0.64
CA LYS A 36 14.83 -7.42 0.39
C LYS A 36 13.42 -6.90 0.74
N VAL A 37 12.60 -6.62 -0.27
CA VAL A 37 11.22 -6.19 -0.04
C VAL A 37 10.44 -7.25 0.74
N TYR A 38 10.59 -8.53 0.40
CA TYR A 38 9.95 -9.62 1.15
C TYR A 38 10.47 -9.75 2.59
N ALA A 39 11.75 -9.49 2.83
CA ALA A 39 12.34 -9.57 4.17
C ALA A 39 11.92 -8.40 5.10
N GLU A 40 11.53 -7.27 4.53
CA GLU A 40 11.01 -6.10 5.24
C GLU A 40 9.48 -6.18 5.48
N MET A 41 8.79 -7.11 4.80
CA MET A 41 7.36 -7.35 5.01
C MET A 41 7.17 -8.26 6.23
N ASN A 42 6.49 -7.77 7.27
CA ASN A 42 5.96 -8.62 8.34
C ASN A 42 4.82 -9.46 7.75
N TYR A 43 5.10 -10.72 7.45
CA TYR A 43 4.11 -11.66 6.94
C TYR A 43 3.58 -12.50 8.11
N GLU A 44 2.32 -12.33 8.46
CA GLU A 44 1.60 -13.20 9.38
C GLU A 44 0.63 -14.10 8.59
N GLU A 45 0.69 -15.40 8.86
CA GLU A 45 -0.27 -16.35 8.30
C GLU A 45 -1.50 -16.38 9.23
N ILE A 46 -2.62 -15.85 8.73
CA ILE A 46 -3.89 -15.87 9.47
C ILE A 46 -4.68 -17.11 9.04
N GLU A 47 -4.99 -17.98 10.00
CA GLU A 47 -5.97 -19.03 9.82
C GLU A 47 -7.37 -18.39 9.76
N SER A 48 -7.98 -18.39 8.58
CA SER A 48 -9.37 -17.92 8.41
C SER A 48 -10.30 -18.79 9.24
N VAL A 49 -10.83 -18.24 10.33
CA VAL A 49 -11.74 -18.93 11.26
C VAL A 49 -13.19 -18.87 10.76
N ALA A 50 -13.46 -18.17 9.66
CA ALA A 50 -14.80 -18.00 9.13
C ALA A 50 -15.36 -19.31 8.58
N SER A 51 -16.43 -19.80 9.21
CA SER A 51 -17.19 -20.95 8.77
C SER A 51 -17.98 -20.61 7.50
N SER A 52 -17.46 -20.94 6.33
CA SER A 52 -18.12 -20.83 5.02
C SER A 52 -18.37 -19.42 4.46
N PRO A 53 -17.43 -18.53 4.40
CA PRO A 53 -17.62 -17.33 3.58
C PRO A 53 -17.71 -17.73 2.11
N MET A 54 -18.54 -17.02 1.33
CA MET A 54 -18.68 -17.27 -0.11
C MET A 54 -17.37 -17.01 -0.83
N LYS A 55 -16.61 -18.06 -1.07
CA LYS A 55 -15.40 -18.00 -1.89
C LYS A 55 -15.79 -18.05 -3.36
N GLU A 56 -15.83 -16.90 -4.01
CA GLU A 56 -16.06 -16.87 -5.45
C GLU A 56 -14.82 -17.35 -6.21
N GLU A 57 -14.98 -18.41 -7.02
CA GLU A 57 -13.89 -18.96 -7.79
C GLU A 57 -13.35 -17.95 -8.81
N GLY A 58 -12.06 -17.69 -8.77
CA GLY A 58 -11.38 -16.74 -9.65
C GLY A 58 -11.48 -15.27 -9.19
N VAL A 59 -11.93 -15.00 -7.97
CA VAL A 59 -11.84 -13.71 -7.31
C VAL A 59 -10.90 -13.80 -6.11
N THR A 60 -10.01 -12.84 -5.98
CA THR A 60 -9.13 -12.68 -4.81
C THR A 60 -9.45 -11.35 -4.14
N ASN A 61 -9.89 -11.40 -2.89
CA ASN A 61 -10.16 -10.22 -2.08
C ASN A 61 -8.99 -9.97 -1.11
N ILE A 62 -8.51 -8.74 -1.08
CA ILE A 62 -7.45 -8.27 -0.19
C ILE A 62 -8.00 -7.06 0.56
N LEU A 63 -7.93 -7.07 1.88
CA LEU A 63 -8.33 -5.94 2.70
C LEU A 63 -7.13 -5.01 2.92
N LEU A 64 -7.23 -3.78 2.45
CA LEU A 64 -6.27 -2.73 2.75
C LEU A 64 -6.74 -1.98 4.00
N ILE A 65 -5.92 -1.96 5.05
CA ILE A 65 -6.24 -1.36 6.35
C ILE A 65 -5.29 -0.19 6.59
N GLY A 66 -5.81 1.02 6.64
CA GLY A 66 -5.07 2.20 7.10
C GLY A 66 -5.25 2.38 8.60
N ASN A 67 -4.15 2.31 9.35
CA ASN A 67 -4.14 2.44 10.80
C ASN A 67 -3.48 3.75 11.22
N ASP A 68 -4.05 4.39 12.25
CA ASP A 68 -3.52 5.62 12.85
C ASP A 68 -2.44 5.36 13.93
N SER A 69 -1.95 4.12 14.06
CA SER A 69 -0.90 3.79 15.03
C SER A 69 0.41 4.51 14.71
N ARG A 70 1.04 5.04 15.77
CA ARG A 70 2.31 5.77 15.70
C ARG A 70 3.53 4.87 15.92
N GLU A 71 3.32 3.64 16.36
CA GLU A 71 4.34 2.61 16.58
C GLU A 71 3.97 1.35 15.79
N ASN A 72 4.94 0.48 15.55
CA ASN A 72 4.74 -0.80 14.88
C ASN A 72 3.96 -1.80 15.76
N GLY A 73 2.85 -1.36 16.33
CA GLY A 73 1.99 -2.14 17.22
C GLY A 73 0.55 -2.18 16.71
N GLU A 74 -0.19 -3.18 17.15
CA GLU A 74 -1.60 -3.39 16.83
C GLU A 74 -2.54 -2.37 17.50
N ASP A 75 -2.00 -1.49 18.35
CA ASP A 75 -2.76 -0.46 19.06
C ASP A 75 -3.09 0.70 18.10
N GLY A 76 -4.34 0.83 17.73
CA GLY A 76 -4.85 1.89 16.86
C GLY A 76 -6.26 1.60 16.38
N ARG A 77 -6.77 2.47 15.52
CA ARG A 77 -8.07 2.28 14.85
C ARG A 77 -7.85 2.15 13.36
N SER A 78 -8.62 1.29 12.72
CA SER A 78 -8.69 1.26 11.27
C SER A 78 -9.52 2.44 10.79
N ASP A 79 -8.85 3.51 10.37
CA ASP A 79 -9.52 4.72 9.89
C ASP A 79 -9.87 4.64 8.39
N ALA A 80 -9.13 3.86 7.63
CA ALA A 80 -9.41 3.55 6.22
C ALA A 80 -9.46 2.04 6.02
N MET A 81 -10.50 1.56 5.35
CA MET A 81 -10.65 0.16 4.99
C MET A 81 -11.13 0.08 3.54
N ILE A 82 -10.32 -0.55 2.69
CA ILE A 82 -10.63 -0.70 1.26
C ILE A 82 -10.53 -2.19 0.91
N LEU A 83 -11.62 -2.74 0.42
CA LEU A 83 -11.62 -4.08 -0.15
C LEU A 83 -11.16 -4.02 -1.61
N LEU A 84 -10.01 -4.62 -1.91
CA LEU A 84 -9.48 -4.79 -3.25
C LEU A 84 -9.88 -6.16 -3.79
N SER A 85 -10.78 -6.20 -4.77
CA SER A 85 -11.26 -7.44 -5.39
C SER A 85 -10.66 -7.59 -6.78
N ILE A 86 -9.84 -8.62 -6.97
CA ILE A 86 -9.17 -8.94 -8.24
C ILE A 86 -9.90 -10.10 -8.90
N SER A 87 -10.56 -9.84 -10.03
CA SER A 87 -11.28 -10.87 -10.79
C SER A 87 -10.43 -11.39 -11.95
N ASN A 88 -10.05 -12.65 -11.87
CA ASN A 88 -9.36 -13.36 -12.96
C ASN A 88 -10.27 -13.65 -14.16
N LYS A 89 -11.59 -13.69 -13.94
CA LYS A 89 -12.58 -13.91 -15.01
C LYS A 89 -12.75 -12.67 -15.87
N THR A 90 -12.96 -11.50 -15.25
CA THR A 90 -13.23 -10.24 -15.94
C THR A 90 -11.96 -9.43 -16.25
N LYS A 91 -10.81 -9.83 -15.69
CA LYS A 91 -9.53 -9.09 -15.74
C LYS A 91 -9.67 -7.66 -15.21
N LYS A 92 -10.54 -7.47 -14.21
CA LYS A 92 -10.81 -6.18 -13.56
C LYS A 92 -10.39 -6.22 -12.11
N ILE A 93 -10.04 -5.05 -11.61
CA ILE A 93 -9.81 -4.75 -10.21
C ILE A 93 -10.92 -3.81 -9.75
N TYR A 94 -11.55 -4.15 -8.64
CA TYR A 94 -12.55 -3.32 -7.98
C TYR A 94 -12.02 -2.86 -6.64
N MET A 95 -12.27 -1.62 -6.29
CA MET A 95 -11.94 -1.05 -4.99
C MET A 95 -13.23 -0.58 -4.33
N THR A 96 -13.54 -1.15 -3.18
CA THR A 96 -14.74 -0.82 -2.39
C THR A 96 -14.30 -0.26 -1.05
N SER A 97 -14.61 1.02 -0.80
CA SER A 97 -14.36 1.64 0.50
C SER A 97 -15.42 1.20 1.51
N LEU A 98 -14.99 0.72 2.67
CA LEU A 98 -15.85 0.37 3.79
C LEU A 98 -15.82 1.53 4.80
N LEU A 99 -17.00 2.10 5.10
CA LEU A 99 -17.08 3.22 6.03
C LEU A 99 -16.79 2.75 7.46
N ARG A 100 -15.84 3.38 8.14
CA ARG A 100 -15.41 3.02 9.49
C ARG A 100 -16.52 3.08 10.55
N ASP A 101 -17.51 3.93 10.32
CA ASP A 101 -18.60 4.18 11.26
C ASP A 101 -19.86 3.33 10.97
N MET A 102 -19.80 2.38 10.01
CA MET A 102 -20.89 1.41 9.81
C MET A 102 -21.11 0.61 11.07
N TYR A 103 -22.38 0.52 11.50
CA TYR A 103 -22.77 -0.27 12.66
C TYR A 103 -22.99 -1.73 12.22
N VAL A 104 -22.21 -2.65 12.79
CA VAL A 104 -22.12 -4.05 12.38
C VAL A 104 -22.10 -4.98 13.58
N GLU A 105 -22.46 -6.25 13.35
CA GLU A 105 -22.28 -7.32 14.33
C GLU A 105 -20.79 -7.72 14.38
N ILE A 106 -20.19 -7.70 15.58
CA ILE A 106 -18.79 -8.05 15.78
C ILE A 106 -18.70 -9.40 16.51
N PRO A 107 -18.07 -10.42 15.90
CA PRO A 107 -17.97 -11.76 16.51
C PRO A 107 -17.41 -11.72 17.93
N GLY A 108 -18.12 -12.31 18.88
CA GLY A 108 -17.70 -12.34 20.28
C GLY A 108 -17.82 -11.03 21.08
N HIS A 109 -18.33 -9.98 20.47
CA HIS A 109 -18.53 -8.66 21.06
C HIS A 109 -19.96 -8.16 20.85
N LYS A 110 -20.29 -7.01 21.45
CA LYS A 110 -21.54 -6.28 21.14
C LYS A 110 -21.39 -5.59 19.78
N ASP A 111 -22.49 -5.42 19.10
CA ASP A 111 -22.57 -4.62 17.88
C ASP A 111 -21.98 -3.24 18.10
N ASN A 112 -21.17 -2.80 17.16
CA ASN A 112 -20.47 -1.52 17.23
C ASN A 112 -20.10 -1.03 15.83
N ARG A 113 -19.37 0.11 15.76
CA ARG A 113 -18.80 0.60 14.51
C ARG A 113 -17.74 -0.39 13.99
N LEU A 114 -17.66 -0.53 12.68
CA LEU A 114 -16.74 -1.46 12.03
C LEU A 114 -15.28 -1.29 12.46
N ASN A 115 -14.83 -0.04 12.63
CA ASN A 115 -13.46 0.24 13.08
C ASN A 115 -13.16 -0.23 14.51
N ALA A 116 -14.19 -0.45 15.34
CA ALA A 116 -14.02 -0.99 16.69
C ALA A 116 -13.57 -2.46 16.67
N ALA A 117 -13.93 -3.22 15.62
CA ALA A 117 -13.47 -4.60 15.47
C ALA A 117 -11.93 -4.68 15.44
N TYR A 118 -11.27 -3.74 14.74
CA TYR A 118 -9.82 -3.67 14.73
C TYR A 118 -9.24 -3.41 16.12
N SER A 119 -9.82 -2.48 16.88
CA SER A 119 -9.37 -2.16 18.25
C SER A 119 -9.61 -3.30 19.25
N TYR A 120 -10.54 -4.21 18.98
CA TYR A 120 -10.86 -5.35 19.86
C TYR A 120 -10.00 -6.58 19.58
N GLY A 121 -9.63 -6.82 18.33
CA GLY A 121 -8.92 -8.04 17.95
C GLY A 121 -8.11 -7.92 16.64
N GLY A 122 -7.60 -6.71 16.36
CA GLY A 122 -6.68 -6.49 15.24
C GLY A 122 -7.30 -6.77 13.86
N ALA A 123 -6.42 -7.03 12.91
CA ALA A 123 -6.81 -7.30 11.53
C ALA A 123 -7.65 -8.56 11.39
N GLU A 124 -7.40 -9.57 12.21
CA GLU A 124 -8.13 -10.85 12.17
C GLU A 124 -9.61 -10.67 12.50
N LEU A 125 -9.93 -10.04 13.64
CA LEU A 125 -11.32 -9.80 14.03
C LEU A 125 -12.01 -8.83 13.06
N LEU A 126 -11.30 -7.85 12.51
CA LEU A 126 -11.84 -6.97 11.48
C LEU A 126 -12.22 -7.75 10.22
N MET A 127 -11.35 -8.65 9.74
CA MET A 127 -11.64 -9.52 8.59
C MET A 127 -12.86 -10.40 8.85
N GLN A 128 -12.91 -11.09 9.99
CA GLN A 128 -14.05 -11.92 10.38
C GLN A 128 -15.35 -11.12 10.43
N THR A 129 -15.31 -9.91 11.00
CA THR A 129 -16.45 -9.00 11.05
C THR A 129 -16.94 -8.63 9.66
N ILE A 130 -16.04 -8.31 8.74
CA ILE A 130 -16.38 -7.95 7.35
C ILE A 130 -16.94 -9.18 6.63
N GLU A 131 -16.30 -10.33 6.73
CA GLU A 131 -16.74 -11.58 6.09
C GLU A 131 -18.14 -11.96 6.54
N GLN A 132 -18.42 -11.89 7.85
CA GLN A 132 -19.73 -12.23 8.41
C GLN A 132 -20.84 -11.27 7.98
N ASN A 133 -20.60 -9.96 7.98
CA ASN A 133 -21.62 -8.97 7.70
C ASN A 133 -21.90 -8.78 6.20
N PHE A 134 -20.94 -9.10 5.32
CA PHE A 134 -21.04 -8.87 3.87
C PHE A 134 -21.06 -10.15 3.03
N ASP A 135 -20.98 -11.31 3.67
CA ASP A 135 -20.98 -12.64 3.01
C ASP A 135 -19.91 -12.74 1.91
N ILE A 136 -18.70 -12.32 2.22
CA ILE A 136 -17.52 -12.33 1.34
C ILE A 136 -16.38 -13.08 1.99
N HIS A 137 -15.44 -13.57 1.19
CA HIS A 137 -14.20 -14.13 1.71
C HIS A 137 -13.02 -13.19 1.44
N ILE A 138 -12.24 -12.89 2.48
CA ILE A 138 -11.03 -12.08 2.40
C ILE A 138 -9.82 -13.00 2.49
N SER A 139 -9.03 -13.05 1.42
CA SER A 139 -7.89 -13.97 1.32
C SER A 139 -6.66 -13.47 2.09
N ARG A 140 -6.50 -12.15 2.22
CA ARG A 140 -5.33 -11.48 2.82
C ARG A 140 -5.67 -10.07 3.24
N TYR A 141 -4.82 -9.49 4.10
CA TYR A 141 -4.85 -8.05 4.37
C TYR A 141 -3.48 -7.41 4.14
N VAL A 142 -3.48 -6.10 4.00
CA VAL A 142 -2.30 -5.24 4.01
C VAL A 142 -2.55 -4.13 5.00
N LEU A 143 -1.72 -4.06 6.03
CA LEU A 143 -1.76 -3.01 7.03
C LEU A 143 -0.78 -1.90 6.67
N VAL A 144 -1.26 -0.66 6.64
CA VAL A 144 -0.48 0.52 6.28
C VAL A 144 -0.63 1.56 7.39
N ASN A 145 0.43 1.85 8.11
CA ASN A 145 0.50 2.98 9.03
C ASN A 145 0.93 4.25 8.29
N PHE A 146 1.02 5.38 9.00
CA PHE A 146 1.36 6.66 8.39
C PHE A 146 2.73 6.68 7.72
N GLU A 147 3.72 6.06 8.34
CA GLU A 147 5.08 5.98 7.78
C GLU A 147 5.12 5.10 6.53
N ALA A 148 4.50 3.92 6.59
CA ALA A 148 4.41 3.01 5.44
C ALA A 148 3.65 3.66 4.26
N PHE A 149 2.59 4.45 4.54
CA PHE A 149 1.88 5.20 3.50
C PHE A 149 2.79 6.24 2.83
N ALA A 150 3.48 7.06 3.62
CA ALA A 150 4.39 8.06 3.08
C ALA A 150 5.51 7.40 2.24
N ASN A 151 6.14 6.37 2.76
CA ASN A 151 7.18 5.62 2.05
C ASN A 151 6.66 4.99 0.75
N LEU A 152 5.42 4.49 0.73
CA LEU A 152 4.81 3.93 -0.48
C LEU A 152 4.62 4.99 -1.56
N VAL A 153 4.12 6.18 -1.19
CA VAL A 153 3.96 7.30 -2.13
C VAL A 153 5.32 7.74 -2.68
N ASP A 154 6.34 7.85 -1.83
CA ASP A 154 7.69 8.19 -2.29
C ASP A 154 8.29 7.11 -3.21
N ALA A 155 8.04 5.83 -2.93
CA ALA A 155 8.52 4.72 -3.73
C ALA A 155 7.94 4.69 -5.16
N VAL A 156 6.71 5.20 -5.35
CA VAL A 156 6.10 5.35 -6.68
C VAL A 156 6.42 6.68 -7.35
N GLY A 157 7.23 7.53 -6.71
CA GLY A 157 7.67 8.81 -7.24
C GLY A 157 6.71 9.97 -6.96
N GLY A 158 5.88 9.88 -5.93
CA GLY A 158 4.92 10.91 -5.57
C GLY A 158 3.59 10.81 -6.33
N VAL A 159 2.71 11.77 -6.08
CA VAL A 159 1.40 11.89 -6.75
C VAL A 159 1.11 13.33 -7.17
N ASP A 160 0.51 13.50 -8.34
CA ASP A 160 0.09 14.80 -8.85
C ASP A 160 -1.40 15.03 -8.56
N LEU A 161 -1.73 16.11 -7.85
CA LEU A 161 -3.09 16.49 -7.53
C LEU A 161 -3.34 17.96 -7.83
N GLU A 162 -4.57 18.29 -8.22
CA GLU A 162 -5.01 19.67 -8.31
C GLU A 162 -5.54 20.13 -6.95
N LEU A 163 -4.84 21.08 -6.33
CA LEU A 163 -5.16 21.62 -5.00
C LEU A 163 -5.52 23.07 -5.07
N THR A 164 -6.44 23.51 -4.23
CA THR A 164 -6.67 24.92 -3.95
C THR A 164 -5.57 25.48 -3.03
N GLY A 165 -5.33 26.78 -3.06
CA GLY A 165 -4.36 27.41 -2.13
C GLY A 165 -4.67 27.14 -0.66
N LYS A 166 -5.96 27.05 -0.31
CA LYS A 166 -6.38 26.70 1.06
C LYS A 166 -6.01 25.26 1.44
N GLU A 167 -6.12 24.30 0.53
CA GLU A 167 -5.69 22.93 0.77
C GLU A 167 -4.19 22.83 0.93
N VAL A 168 -3.42 23.60 0.17
CA VAL A 168 -1.95 23.68 0.33
C VAL A 168 -1.58 24.23 1.72
N GLU A 169 -2.26 25.28 2.22
CA GLU A 169 -2.08 25.78 3.58
C GLU A 169 -2.39 24.70 4.62
N TYR A 170 -3.46 23.92 4.44
CA TYR A 170 -3.78 22.80 5.33
C TYR A 170 -2.73 21.71 5.32
N VAL A 171 -2.19 21.35 4.15
CA VAL A 171 -1.08 20.40 4.06
C VAL A 171 0.11 20.88 4.86
N ASN A 172 0.53 22.13 4.71
CA ASN A 172 1.61 22.71 5.52
C ASN A 172 1.29 22.67 7.02
N GLY A 173 0.05 22.97 7.41
CA GLY A 173 -0.40 22.89 8.81
C GLY A 173 -0.27 21.48 9.40
N TYR A 174 -0.65 20.44 8.67
CA TYR A 174 -0.49 19.05 9.12
C TYR A 174 0.98 18.62 9.13
N LEU A 175 1.81 19.12 8.24
CA LEU A 175 3.25 18.83 8.22
C LEU A 175 3.98 19.37 9.44
N VAL A 176 3.49 20.44 10.08
CA VAL A 176 4.01 20.92 11.38
C VAL A 176 3.95 19.78 12.41
N GLU A 177 2.76 19.20 12.62
CA GLU A 177 2.55 18.10 13.57
C GLU A 177 3.39 16.87 13.19
N TYR A 178 3.42 16.52 11.91
CA TYR A 178 4.16 15.38 11.39
C TYR A 178 5.67 15.53 11.60
N ASN A 179 6.23 16.70 11.34
CA ASN A 179 7.66 16.99 11.55
C ASN A 179 8.04 16.95 13.04
N ILE A 180 7.20 17.50 13.92
CA ILE A 180 7.42 17.43 15.37
C ILE A 180 7.42 15.97 15.84
N LEU A 181 6.46 15.17 15.38
CA LEU A 181 6.32 13.76 15.75
C LEU A 181 7.55 12.93 15.38
N LEU A 182 8.11 13.17 14.19
CA LEU A 182 9.28 12.44 13.69
C LEU A 182 10.61 13.10 14.03
N GLY A 183 10.62 14.18 14.83
CA GLY A 183 11.85 14.93 15.16
C GLY A 183 12.55 15.54 13.95
N ARG A 184 11.79 15.84 12.87
CA ARG A 184 12.30 16.47 11.65
C ARG A 184 12.41 18.00 11.83
N PRO A 185 13.30 18.67 11.11
CA PRO A 185 13.37 20.14 11.16
C PRO A 185 12.04 20.79 10.78
N GLU A 186 11.74 21.92 11.43
CA GLU A 186 10.60 22.76 11.05
C GLU A 186 10.70 23.17 9.57
N GLY A 187 9.58 23.22 8.86
CA GLY A 187 9.53 23.58 7.45
C GLY A 187 9.91 22.45 6.48
N THR A 188 10.27 21.26 6.99
CA THR A 188 10.55 20.11 6.10
C THR A 188 9.31 19.76 5.30
N ASP A 189 9.48 19.65 3.98
CA ASP A 189 8.42 19.33 2.99
C ASP A 189 7.29 20.35 2.88
N TYR A 190 7.45 21.56 3.41
CA TYR A 190 6.44 22.62 3.22
C TYR A 190 6.43 23.10 1.78
N PHE A 191 5.25 23.49 1.31
CA PHE A 191 5.09 24.23 0.09
C PHE A 191 5.43 25.71 0.33
N ASP A 192 6.31 26.28 -0.49
CA ASP A 192 6.65 27.71 -0.49
C ASP A 192 5.57 28.51 -1.23
N ASP A 193 5.01 27.96 -2.30
CA ASP A 193 3.92 28.55 -3.08
C ASP A 193 2.56 28.01 -2.61
N LEU A 194 1.75 28.91 -2.06
CA LEU A 194 0.41 28.60 -1.53
C LEU A 194 -0.70 28.91 -2.54
N SER A 195 -0.40 29.21 -3.78
CA SER A 195 -1.42 29.56 -4.78
C SER A 195 -2.31 28.39 -5.19
N GLY A 196 -1.83 27.16 -5.02
CA GLY A 196 -2.51 25.96 -5.49
C GLY A 196 -2.28 25.69 -6.96
N GLY A 197 -3.15 24.86 -7.57
CA GLY A 197 -3.02 24.35 -8.94
C GLY A 197 -2.60 22.89 -8.97
N MET A 198 -1.99 22.45 -10.07
CA MET A 198 -1.42 21.10 -10.17
C MET A 198 -0.14 21.04 -9.36
N VAL A 199 -0.15 20.25 -8.29
CA VAL A 199 0.94 20.13 -7.31
C VAL A 199 1.42 18.71 -7.24
N HIS A 200 2.74 18.52 -7.24
CA HIS A 200 3.36 17.23 -7.01
C HIS A 200 3.60 17.03 -5.51
N LEU A 201 3.01 15.98 -4.94
CA LEU A 201 3.11 15.66 -3.52
C LEU A 201 4.07 14.50 -3.31
N ASN A 202 5.02 14.66 -2.38
CA ASN A 202 5.80 13.56 -1.83
C ASN A 202 4.97 12.80 -0.76
N GLY A 203 5.53 11.75 -0.18
CA GLY A 203 4.84 10.91 0.80
C GLY A 203 4.28 11.65 2.00
N PRO A 204 5.08 12.45 2.74
CA PRO A 204 4.60 13.28 3.84
C PRO A 204 3.50 14.27 3.45
N GLN A 205 3.62 14.92 2.31
CA GLN A 205 2.62 15.86 1.79
C GLN A 205 1.32 15.15 1.43
N ALA A 206 1.41 14.00 0.76
CA ALA A 206 0.23 13.18 0.42
C ALA A 206 -0.48 12.67 1.68
N LEU A 207 0.27 12.23 2.69
CA LEU A 207 -0.29 11.85 3.99
C LEU A 207 -1.01 13.02 4.65
N ALA A 208 -0.40 14.21 4.68
CA ALA A 208 -0.97 15.41 5.23
C ALA A 208 -2.28 15.79 4.50
N TYR A 209 -2.29 15.68 3.17
CA TYR A 209 -3.49 15.92 2.36
C TYR A 209 -4.62 14.94 2.69
N CYS A 210 -4.32 13.64 2.83
CA CYS A 210 -5.33 12.63 3.19
C CYS A 210 -5.97 12.86 4.57
N ARG A 211 -5.31 13.62 5.46
CA ARG A 211 -5.85 14.00 6.77
C ARG A 211 -6.72 15.26 6.73
N ASN A 212 -6.74 15.96 5.60
CA ASN A 212 -7.58 17.13 5.42
C ASN A 212 -9.07 16.73 5.44
N ARG A 213 -9.87 17.41 6.24
CA ARG A 213 -11.31 17.12 6.43
C ARG A 213 -12.21 18.32 6.10
N TYR A 214 -11.68 19.32 5.39
CA TYR A 214 -12.39 20.54 5.05
C TYR A 214 -12.50 20.77 3.55
#